data_d3a323c22da9ee954a78342275ba92fe
#
_entry.id   d3a323c22da9ee954a78342275ba92fe
#
_cell.length_a   1.000
_cell.length_b   1.000
_cell.length_c   1.000
_cell.angle_alpha   90.00
_cell.angle_beta   90.00
_cell.angle_gamma   90.00
#
_symmetry.space_group_name_H-M   'P 1'
#
loop_
_entity.id
_entity.type
_entity.pdbx_description
1 polymer ?
#
loop_
_entity_poly.entity_id
_entity_poly.type
_entity_poly.pdbx_seq_one_letter_code
_entity_poly.pdbx_strand_id
1 'polypeptide(L)'
;MISPHAVVETGDIGDDVEIAEFAVVRRGAILGRGVRIHPHAVIESGVRLAEGVEVFPGAYIGKEPKGAGATARAIEFERRVSVGRGTSVGPHAVIFYDVEIGAGTLIGDGASIREQCRVGSGCIISRYVTVNYNTRIGDRTRIMDLTHITGNCVIGDDVFISVLVSTANDNEMVTRQYEEGKVVGPRIGSRVSIGEGACILPGVKIGDGALVGAGSVVTKDVEPKALVIGVPARFVRKLA
;
A
#
# COMPACT_ATOMS: atom_id res chain seq x y z
N MET A 1 2.65 12.08 -26.55
CA MET A 1 1.48 12.11 -27.49
C MET A 1 0.19 11.99 -26.68
N ILE A 2 -0.84 12.81 -26.96
CA ILE A 2 -2.14 12.75 -26.26
C ILE A 2 -3.20 12.30 -27.25
N SER A 3 -3.92 11.23 -26.92
CA SER A 3 -5.02 10.70 -27.74
C SER A 3 -6.17 11.70 -27.83
N PRO A 4 -6.78 11.91 -29.02
CA PRO A 4 -7.97 12.76 -29.14
C PRO A 4 -9.21 12.18 -28.43
N HIS A 5 -9.18 10.92 -28.03
CA HIS A 5 -10.25 10.28 -27.27
C HIS A 5 -10.01 10.28 -25.75
N ALA A 6 -8.93 10.89 -25.26
CA ALA A 6 -8.69 11.10 -23.84
C ALA A 6 -9.44 12.34 -23.33
N VAL A 7 -9.86 12.33 -22.08
CA VAL A 7 -10.41 13.49 -21.38
C VAL A 7 -9.28 14.11 -20.54
N VAL A 8 -8.71 15.22 -20.99
CA VAL A 8 -7.62 15.90 -20.32
C VAL A 8 -8.03 17.33 -19.94
N GLU A 9 -8.19 17.58 -18.66
CA GLU A 9 -8.70 18.84 -18.11
C GLU A 9 -7.59 19.70 -17.47
N THR A 10 -6.34 19.17 -17.38
CA THR A 10 -5.19 19.89 -16.80
C THR A 10 -4.28 20.47 -17.88
N GLY A 11 -3.61 21.58 -17.55
CA GLY A 11 -2.52 22.15 -18.34
C GLY A 11 -1.13 21.86 -17.77
N ASP A 12 -1.04 21.26 -16.59
CA ASP A 12 0.23 20.94 -15.90
C ASP A 12 0.80 19.61 -16.41
N ILE A 13 1.25 19.61 -17.67
CA ILE A 13 1.74 18.42 -18.38
C ILE A 13 3.19 18.68 -18.80
N GLY A 14 4.09 17.83 -18.32
CA GLY A 14 5.51 17.86 -18.69
C GLY A 14 5.77 17.41 -20.13
N ASP A 15 7.03 17.54 -20.54
CA ASP A 15 7.47 17.08 -21.85
C ASP A 15 7.35 15.55 -21.98
N ASP A 16 7.21 15.08 -23.22
CA ASP A 16 7.18 13.64 -23.57
C ASP A 16 6.09 12.81 -22.87
N VAL A 17 5.01 13.45 -22.38
CA VAL A 17 3.88 12.74 -21.79
C VAL A 17 3.05 12.03 -22.85
N GLU A 18 2.65 10.80 -22.54
CA GLU A 18 1.77 9.98 -23.38
C GLU A 18 0.45 9.73 -22.61
N ILE A 19 -0.69 10.02 -23.25
CA ILE A 19 -2.02 9.73 -22.69
C ILE A 19 -2.82 8.99 -23.75
N ALA A 20 -3.17 7.76 -23.44
CA ALA A 20 -3.89 6.86 -24.34
C ALA A 20 -5.40 7.16 -24.35
N GLU A 21 -6.11 6.45 -25.24
CA GLU A 21 -7.54 6.61 -25.45
C GLU A 21 -8.36 6.27 -24.20
N PHE A 22 -9.42 7.05 -24.00
CA PHE A 22 -10.38 6.91 -22.88
C PHE A 22 -9.77 7.09 -21.48
N ALA A 23 -8.50 7.49 -21.39
CA ALA A 23 -7.92 7.93 -20.13
C ALA A 23 -8.56 9.27 -19.69
N VAL A 24 -8.70 9.45 -18.37
CA VAL A 24 -9.26 10.67 -17.78
C VAL A 24 -8.24 11.30 -16.85
N VAL A 25 -7.87 12.56 -17.14
CA VAL A 25 -6.97 13.36 -16.30
C VAL A 25 -7.69 14.62 -15.87
N ARG A 26 -8.01 14.72 -14.60
CA ARG A 26 -8.80 15.81 -14.04
C ARG A 26 -8.00 17.09 -13.84
N ARG A 27 -8.70 18.20 -13.79
CA ARG A 27 -8.12 19.54 -13.50
C ARG A 27 -7.36 19.51 -12.18
N GLY A 28 -6.13 20.08 -12.15
CA GLY A 28 -5.27 20.10 -10.97
C GLY A 28 -4.45 18.82 -10.75
N ALA A 29 -4.52 17.85 -11.66
CA ALA A 29 -3.51 16.82 -11.75
C ALA A 29 -2.23 17.39 -12.35
N ILE A 30 -1.06 16.92 -11.92
CA ILE A 30 0.25 17.34 -12.39
C ILE A 30 0.99 16.11 -12.92
N LEU A 31 1.40 16.16 -14.19
CA LEU A 31 2.12 15.08 -14.86
C LEU A 31 3.56 15.51 -15.15
N GLY A 32 4.52 14.81 -14.56
CA GLY A 32 5.95 15.03 -14.83
C GLY A 32 6.36 14.57 -16.23
N ARG A 33 7.60 14.88 -16.60
CA ARG A 33 8.16 14.50 -17.89
C ARG A 33 8.09 12.99 -18.11
N GLY A 34 7.73 12.55 -19.33
CA GLY A 34 7.72 11.16 -19.75
C GLY A 34 6.71 10.28 -19.02
N VAL A 35 5.71 10.85 -18.36
CA VAL A 35 4.59 10.10 -17.75
C VAL A 35 3.80 9.42 -18.86
N ARG A 36 3.44 8.15 -18.64
CA ARG A 36 2.59 7.37 -19.54
C ARG A 36 1.30 6.97 -18.84
N ILE A 37 0.17 7.31 -19.46
CA ILE A 37 -1.16 6.96 -18.97
C ILE A 37 -1.84 6.09 -20.01
N HIS A 38 -2.07 4.83 -19.65
CA HIS A 38 -2.67 3.83 -20.52
C HIS A 38 -4.20 3.96 -20.60
N PRO A 39 -4.86 3.23 -21.52
CA PRO A 39 -6.30 3.36 -21.75
C PRO A 39 -7.13 3.15 -20.49
N HIS A 40 -8.23 3.92 -20.35
CA HIS A 40 -9.19 3.83 -19.25
C HIS A 40 -8.63 4.12 -17.85
N ALA A 41 -7.38 4.55 -17.71
CA ALA A 41 -6.86 4.99 -16.41
C ALA A 41 -7.49 6.33 -16.00
N VAL A 42 -7.72 6.53 -14.71
CA VAL A 42 -8.30 7.75 -14.15
C VAL A 42 -7.34 8.39 -13.17
N ILE A 43 -6.99 9.65 -13.43
CA ILE A 43 -6.13 10.48 -12.59
C ILE A 43 -6.97 11.65 -12.08
N GLU A 44 -7.25 11.63 -10.79
CA GLU A 44 -8.10 12.63 -10.15
C GLU A 44 -7.37 13.95 -9.85
N SER A 45 -8.12 14.97 -9.50
CA SER A 45 -7.62 16.27 -9.07
C SER A 45 -6.66 16.12 -7.86
N GLY A 46 -5.58 16.93 -7.81
CA GLY A 46 -4.61 16.88 -6.71
C GLY A 46 -3.62 15.70 -6.77
N VAL A 47 -3.68 14.88 -7.80
CA VAL A 47 -2.69 13.83 -8.04
C VAL A 47 -1.45 14.41 -8.71
N ARG A 48 -0.27 14.05 -8.21
CA ARG A 48 1.04 14.38 -8.77
C ARG A 48 1.76 13.10 -9.17
N LEU A 49 2.00 12.95 -10.46
CA LEU A 49 2.82 11.88 -11.02
C LEU A 49 4.19 12.46 -11.37
N ALA A 50 5.24 11.98 -10.72
CA ALA A 50 6.60 12.43 -11.00
C ALA A 50 7.11 11.90 -12.36
N GLU A 51 8.31 12.31 -12.75
CA GLU A 51 8.95 11.91 -14.01
C GLU A 51 8.93 10.40 -14.22
N GLY A 52 8.55 9.96 -15.43
CA GLY A 52 8.60 8.58 -15.88
C GLY A 52 7.65 7.61 -15.17
N VAL A 53 6.64 8.12 -14.45
CA VAL A 53 5.59 7.27 -13.88
C VAL A 53 4.76 6.66 -15.01
N GLU A 54 4.47 5.36 -14.88
CA GLU A 54 3.62 4.63 -15.83
C GLU A 54 2.37 4.11 -15.12
N VAL A 55 1.18 4.45 -15.66
CA VAL A 55 -0.12 4.08 -15.10
C VAL A 55 -0.85 3.19 -16.10
N PHE A 56 -1.04 1.94 -15.74
CA PHE A 56 -1.58 0.89 -16.59
C PHE A 56 -3.12 0.92 -16.71
N PRO A 57 -3.71 0.15 -17.65
CA PRO A 57 -5.13 0.28 -17.98
C PRO A 57 -6.07 0.09 -16.78
N GLY A 58 -7.07 0.94 -16.69
CA GLY A 58 -8.11 0.86 -15.66
C GLY A 58 -7.66 1.20 -14.24
N ALA A 59 -6.40 1.62 -14.03
CA ALA A 59 -5.97 2.08 -12.71
C ALA A 59 -6.70 3.38 -12.33
N TYR A 60 -7.04 3.52 -11.04
CA TYR A 60 -7.74 4.68 -10.51
C TYR A 60 -6.94 5.33 -9.38
N ILE A 61 -6.43 6.54 -9.63
CA ILE A 61 -5.57 7.27 -8.69
C ILE A 61 -6.30 8.51 -8.19
N GLY A 62 -6.40 8.65 -6.87
CA GLY A 62 -7.14 9.73 -6.20
C GLY A 62 -8.57 9.36 -5.84
N LYS A 63 -8.86 8.07 -5.58
CA LYS A 63 -10.18 7.64 -5.14
C LYS A 63 -10.54 8.28 -3.80
N GLU A 64 -11.71 8.91 -3.73
CA GLU A 64 -12.24 9.45 -2.48
C GLU A 64 -12.65 8.33 -1.53
N PRO A 65 -12.12 8.28 -0.31
CA PRO A 65 -12.56 7.32 0.69
C PRO A 65 -13.97 7.68 1.18
N LYS A 66 -14.90 6.73 1.14
CA LYS A 66 -16.27 6.88 1.61
C LYS A 66 -16.70 5.70 2.45
N GLY A 67 -17.35 5.96 3.57
CA GLY A 67 -17.85 4.94 4.48
C GLY A 67 -19.36 4.70 4.37
N ALA A 68 -20.08 5.55 3.65
CA ALA A 68 -21.56 5.50 3.51
C ALA A 68 -22.30 5.30 4.85
N GLY A 69 -21.74 5.81 5.96
CA GLY A 69 -22.30 5.61 7.31
C GLY A 69 -22.06 4.23 7.93
N ALA A 70 -21.38 3.33 7.22
CA ALA A 70 -21.13 1.96 7.69
C ALA A 70 -19.81 1.81 8.45
N THR A 71 -18.90 2.80 8.37
CA THR A 71 -17.62 2.75 9.07
C THR A 71 -17.75 3.39 10.45
N ALA A 72 -17.23 2.71 11.47
CA ALA A 72 -17.26 3.21 12.85
C ALA A 72 -16.27 4.37 13.09
N ARG A 73 -15.18 4.47 12.30
CA ARG A 73 -14.22 5.57 12.41
C ARG A 73 -14.58 6.75 11.52
N ALA A 74 -14.23 7.96 11.94
CA ALA A 74 -14.22 9.13 11.08
C ALA A 74 -13.21 8.91 9.92
N ILE A 75 -13.59 9.33 8.71
CA ILE A 75 -12.70 9.27 7.55
C ILE A 75 -12.18 10.67 7.30
N GLU A 76 -10.91 10.89 7.61
CA GLU A 76 -10.20 12.14 7.36
C GLU A 76 -9.12 11.90 6.31
N PHE A 77 -8.97 12.82 5.36
CA PHE A 77 -7.96 12.72 4.32
C PHE A 77 -7.71 14.07 3.64
N GLU A 78 -6.53 14.23 3.10
CA GLU A 78 -6.20 15.34 2.22
C GLU A 78 -6.41 14.91 0.75
N ARG A 79 -6.98 15.80 -0.07
CA ARG A 79 -7.18 15.53 -1.51
C ARG A 79 -5.87 15.68 -2.27
N ARG A 80 -4.91 14.83 -1.97
CA ARG A 80 -3.62 14.76 -2.66
C ARG A 80 -3.14 13.32 -2.79
N VAL A 81 -2.43 13.03 -3.86
CA VAL A 81 -1.65 11.82 -4.05
C VAL A 81 -0.32 12.20 -4.66
N SER A 82 0.77 11.65 -4.18
CA SER A 82 2.10 11.79 -4.79
C SER A 82 2.65 10.44 -5.18
N VAL A 83 3.04 10.30 -6.44
CA VAL A 83 3.68 9.09 -6.97
C VAL A 83 5.08 9.44 -7.44
N GLY A 84 6.09 8.81 -6.83
CA GLY A 84 7.50 9.07 -7.05
C GLY A 84 7.98 8.63 -8.44
N ARG A 85 9.12 9.20 -8.84
CA ARG A 85 9.72 8.99 -10.17
C ARG A 85 9.90 7.50 -10.51
N GLY A 86 9.59 7.13 -11.76
CA GLY A 86 9.79 5.79 -12.30
C GLY A 86 8.94 4.70 -11.64
N THR A 87 7.90 5.09 -10.89
CA THR A 87 6.96 4.16 -10.29
C THR A 87 5.98 3.63 -11.34
N SER A 88 5.65 2.34 -11.22
CA SER A 88 4.70 1.64 -12.08
C SER A 88 3.42 1.33 -11.29
N VAL A 89 2.25 1.70 -11.83
CA VAL A 89 0.93 1.42 -11.24
C VAL A 89 0.15 0.48 -12.15
N GLY A 90 0.05 -0.77 -11.74
CA GLY A 90 -0.51 -1.89 -12.50
C GLY A 90 -2.00 -1.75 -12.84
N PRO A 91 -2.48 -2.58 -13.79
CA PRO A 91 -3.88 -2.56 -14.20
C PRO A 91 -4.85 -2.68 -13.03
N HIS A 92 -5.92 -1.88 -13.07
CA HIS A 92 -6.99 -1.87 -12.06
C HIS A 92 -6.53 -1.63 -10.62
N ALA A 93 -5.30 -1.16 -10.39
CA ALA A 93 -4.89 -0.74 -9.06
C ALA A 93 -5.68 0.51 -8.62
N VAL A 94 -6.01 0.58 -7.33
CA VAL A 94 -6.79 1.67 -6.75
C VAL A 94 -5.98 2.36 -5.65
N ILE A 95 -5.62 3.61 -5.89
CA ILE A 95 -4.92 4.45 -4.92
C ILE A 95 -5.87 5.54 -4.43
N PHE A 96 -6.13 5.55 -3.14
CA PHE A 96 -7.00 6.54 -2.53
C PHE A 96 -6.28 7.88 -2.35
N TYR A 97 -7.04 8.92 -2.03
CA TYR A 97 -6.47 10.20 -1.60
C TYR A 97 -5.63 10.06 -0.33
N ASP A 98 -4.77 11.04 -0.08
CA ASP A 98 -3.82 11.09 1.03
C ASP A 98 -2.83 9.92 1.04
N VAL A 99 -2.32 9.57 -0.13
CA VAL A 99 -1.30 8.53 -0.31
C VAL A 99 -0.03 9.13 -0.90
N GLU A 100 1.12 8.71 -0.37
CA GLU A 100 2.44 9.00 -0.93
C GLU A 100 3.15 7.69 -1.26
N ILE A 101 3.70 7.61 -2.47
CA ILE A 101 4.45 6.45 -2.96
C ILE A 101 5.83 6.93 -3.41
N GLY A 102 6.86 6.31 -2.89
CA GLY A 102 8.26 6.60 -3.21
C GLY A 102 8.65 6.22 -4.63
N ALA A 103 9.83 6.62 -5.04
CA ALA A 103 10.36 6.40 -6.37
C ALA A 103 10.66 4.91 -6.65
N GLY A 104 10.54 4.50 -7.92
CA GLY A 104 10.91 3.15 -8.37
C GLY A 104 10.11 2.03 -7.71
N THR A 105 8.90 2.31 -7.25
CA THR A 105 8.00 1.35 -6.60
C THR A 105 7.07 0.71 -7.61
N LEU A 106 6.81 -0.58 -7.45
CA LEU A 106 5.82 -1.32 -8.22
C LEU A 106 4.53 -1.48 -7.40
N ILE A 107 3.42 -0.95 -7.93
CA ILE A 107 2.08 -1.24 -7.44
C ILE A 107 1.47 -2.24 -8.42
N GLY A 108 1.20 -3.45 -7.97
CA GLY A 108 0.73 -4.56 -8.79
C GLY A 108 -0.74 -4.48 -9.18
N ASP A 109 -1.12 -5.37 -10.08
CA ASP A 109 -2.46 -5.43 -10.66
C ASP A 109 -3.53 -5.61 -9.57
N GLY A 110 -4.58 -4.80 -9.61
CA GLY A 110 -5.67 -4.87 -8.64
C GLY A 110 -5.30 -4.54 -7.18
N ALA A 111 -4.08 -4.09 -6.91
CA ALA A 111 -3.70 -3.66 -5.57
C ALA A 111 -4.53 -2.44 -5.12
N SER A 112 -4.83 -2.36 -3.82
CA SER A 112 -5.59 -1.26 -3.24
C SER A 112 -4.85 -0.63 -2.07
N ILE A 113 -4.58 0.68 -2.14
CA ILE A 113 -3.89 1.44 -1.09
C ILE A 113 -4.82 2.53 -0.58
N ARG A 114 -5.24 2.41 0.68
CA ARG A 114 -6.18 3.33 1.30
C ARG A 114 -5.51 4.61 1.80
N GLU A 115 -6.35 5.54 2.24
CA GLU A 115 -5.99 6.87 2.69
C GLU A 115 -4.95 6.88 3.83
N GLN A 116 -4.20 7.97 3.92
CA GLN A 116 -3.15 8.22 4.93
C GLN A 116 -1.97 7.22 4.87
N CYS A 117 -1.83 6.49 3.76
CA CYS A 117 -0.72 5.56 3.59
C CYS A 117 0.52 6.23 3.03
N ARG A 118 1.69 5.76 3.49
CA ARG A 118 3.01 6.18 3.00
C ARG A 118 3.80 4.92 2.63
N VAL A 119 4.18 4.81 1.38
CA VAL A 119 4.97 3.70 0.83
C VAL A 119 6.31 4.23 0.41
N GLY A 120 7.38 3.60 0.86
CA GLY A 120 8.75 3.98 0.56
C GLY A 120 9.15 3.76 -0.91
N SER A 121 10.43 3.99 -1.19
CA SER A 121 11.01 3.82 -2.52
C SER A 121 11.49 2.39 -2.77
N GLY A 122 11.48 1.95 -4.02
CA GLY A 122 11.97 0.63 -4.43
C GLY A 122 11.15 -0.53 -3.87
N CYS A 123 9.89 -0.28 -3.50
CA CYS A 123 9.00 -1.28 -2.95
C CYS A 123 8.30 -2.12 -4.04
N ILE A 124 7.82 -3.30 -3.62
CA ILE A 124 6.87 -4.10 -4.39
C ILE A 124 5.61 -4.27 -3.53
N ILE A 125 4.51 -3.69 -3.96
CA ILE A 125 3.17 -3.96 -3.46
C ILE A 125 2.50 -4.79 -4.54
N SER A 126 2.54 -6.12 -4.41
CA SER A 126 2.24 -7.04 -5.49
C SER A 126 0.73 -7.14 -5.80
N ARG A 127 0.35 -8.11 -6.63
CA ARG A 127 -1.02 -8.23 -7.16
C ARG A 127 -2.05 -8.48 -6.06
N TYR A 128 -3.17 -7.75 -6.12
CA TYR A 128 -4.29 -7.85 -5.18
C TYR A 128 -3.90 -7.66 -3.71
N VAL A 129 -2.77 -7.04 -3.44
CA VAL A 129 -2.42 -6.61 -2.09
C VAL A 129 -3.37 -5.50 -1.65
N THR A 130 -3.87 -5.60 -0.43
CA THR A 130 -4.68 -4.54 0.18
C THR A 130 -3.91 -3.91 1.33
N VAL A 131 -3.70 -2.60 1.25
CA VAL A 131 -3.08 -1.79 2.31
C VAL A 131 -4.13 -0.85 2.86
N ASN A 132 -4.52 -1.08 4.11
CA ASN A 132 -5.51 -0.25 4.78
C ASN A 132 -4.90 1.04 5.35
N TYR A 133 -5.78 1.94 5.75
CA TYR A 133 -5.52 3.32 6.15
C TYR A 133 -4.39 3.50 7.17
N ASN A 134 -3.77 4.69 7.15
CA ASN A 134 -2.75 5.12 8.10
C ASN A 134 -1.60 4.12 8.28
N THR A 135 -1.21 3.45 7.18
CA THR A 135 -0.12 2.47 7.18
C THR A 135 1.15 3.07 6.60
N ARG A 136 2.28 2.75 7.21
CA ARG A 136 3.61 3.17 6.77
C ARG A 136 4.43 1.95 6.39
N ILE A 137 5.01 1.98 5.20
CA ILE A 137 5.85 0.92 4.63
C ILE A 137 7.19 1.57 4.26
N GLY A 138 8.27 1.05 4.82
CA GLY A 138 9.64 1.52 4.57
C GLY A 138 10.16 1.14 3.18
N ASP A 139 11.37 1.60 2.88
CA ASP A 139 12.00 1.42 1.58
C ASP A 139 12.33 -0.05 1.27
N ARG A 140 12.37 -0.41 -0.03
CA ARG A 140 12.77 -1.73 -0.55
C ARG A 140 11.98 -2.91 0.03
N THR A 141 10.84 -2.63 0.66
CA THR A 141 9.96 -3.66 1.22
C THR A 141 9.13 -4.31 0.12
N ARG A 142 8.99 -5.63 0.21
CA ARG A 142 8.28 -6.45 -0.77
C ARG A 142 7.11 -7.16 -0.09
N ILE A 143 5.90 -6.84 -0.53
CA ILE A 143 4.65 -7.46 -0.06
C ILE A 143 4.06 -8.21 -1.23
N MET A 144 3.99 -9.52 -1.10
CA MET A 144 3.63 -10.42 -2.20
C MET A 144 2.12 -10.61 -2.30
N ASP A 145 1.71 -11.27 -3.38
CA ASP A 145 0.33 -11.38 -3.86
C ASP A 145 -0.69 -11.75 -2.77
N LEU A 146 -1.89 -11.19 -2.87
CA LEU A 146 -3.05 -11.51 -2.04
C LEU A 146 -2.85 -11.28 -0.52
N THR A 147 -1.83 -10.53 -0.15
CA THR A 147 -1.54 -10.19 1.25
C THR A 147 -2.41 -9.03 1.71
N HIS A 148 -2.91 -9.12 2.94
CA HIS A 148 -3.69 -8.07 3.59
C HIS A 148 -2.88 -7.37 4.68
N ILE A 149 -2.65 -6.07 4.51
CA ILE A 149 -2.07 -5.18 5.53
C ILE A 149 -3.19 -4.33 6.12
N THR A 150 -3.50 -4.59 7.39
CA THR A 150 -4.55 -3.86 8.12
C THR A 150 -4.16 -2.40 8.39
N GLY A 151 -5.12 -1.59 8.82
CA GLY A 151 -4.85 -0.19 9.17
C GLY A 151 -3.95 -0.01 10.39
N ASN A 152 -3.29 1.16 10.46
CA ASN A 152 -2.37 1.54 11.54
C ASN A 152 -1.10 0.66 11.64
N CYS A 153 -0.72 -0.04 10.57
CA CYS A 153 0.53 -0.79 10.53
C CYS A 153 1.75 0.09 10.33
N VAL A 154 2.86 -0.33 10.92
CA VAL A 154 4.19 0.23 10.62
C VAL A 154 5.11 -0.91 10.21
N ILE A 155 5.65 -0.82 9.00
CA ILE A 155 6.53 -1.81 8.40
C ILE A 155 7.86 -1.12 8.05
N GLY A 156 8.97 -1.68 8.50
CA GLY A 156 10.31 -1.13 8.28
C GLY A 156 10.82 -1.31 6.86
N ASP A 157 12.12 -1.08 6.70
CA ASP A 157 12.84 -1.22 5.43
C ASP A 157 13.25 -2.67 5.16
N ASP A 158 13.44 -3.01 3.89
CA ASP A 158 13.98 -4.30 3.46
C ASP A 158 13.18 -5.52 4.00
N VAL A 159 11.88 -5.33 4.28
CA VAL A 159 11.00 -6.39 4.76
C VAL A 159 10.51 -7.25 3.58
N PHE A 160 10.43 -8.56 3.80
CA PHE A 160 9.80 -9.49 2.87
C PHE A 160 8.56 -10.11 3.51
N ILE A 161 7.40 -9.83 2.95
CA ILE A 161 6.12 -10.44 3.34
C ILE A 161 5.65 -11.32 2.19
N SER A 162 5.57 -12.63 2.43
CA SER A 162 5.19 -13.61 1.41
C SER A 162 3.70 -13.54 1.08
N VAL A 163 3.26 -14.40 0.18
CA VAL A 163 1.87 -14.44 -0.31
C VAL A 163 0.89 -14.83 0.80
N LEU A 164 -0.36 -14.36 0.68
CA LEU A 164 -1.46 -14.73 1.58
C LEU A 164 -1.22 -14.43 3.07
N VAL A 165 -0.29 -13.56 3.41
CA VAL A 165 -0.11 -13.11 4.79
C VAL A 165 -1.25 -12.17 5.17
N SER A 166 -1.74 -12.28 6.39
CA SER A 166 -2.74 -11.36 6.93
C SER A 166 -2.28 -10.71 8.22
N THR A 167 -2.63 -9.44 8.39
CA THR A 167 -2.44 -8.71 9.64
C THR A 167 -3.80 -8.26 10.17
N ALA A 168 -3.94 -8.17 11.48
CA ALA A 168 -5.15 -7.70 12.15
C ALA A 168 -4.83 -6.50 13.05
N ASN A 169 -5.81 -5.64 13.32
CA ASN A 169 -5.66 -4.46 14.16
C ASN A 169 -6.73 -4.34 15.26
N ASP A 170 -7.64 -5.30 15.34
CA ASP A 170 -8.71 -5.31 16.33
C ASP A 170 -8.88 -6.70 16.94
N ASN A 171 -8.76 -6.79 18.26
CA ASN A 171 -8.98 -8.01 19.04
C ASN A 171 -10.43 -8.13 19.53
N GLU A 172 -11.22 -7.07 19.49
CA GLU A 172 -12.57 -7.05 20.07
C GLU A 172 -13.65 -7.38 19.04
N MET A 173 -13.29 -7.48 17.74
CA MET A 173 -14.14 -7.95 16.63
C MET A 173 -15.54 -7.33 16.62
N VAL A 174 -15.63 -6.01 16.75
CA VAL A 174 -16.91 -5.28 16.71
C VAL A 174 -17.87 -5.57 17.88
N THR A 175 -17.42 -6.24 18.94
CA THR A 175 -18.27 -6.49 20.13
C THR A 175 -18.50 -5.24 20.97
N ARG A 176 -17.74 -4.17 20.72
CA ARG A 176 -17.84 -2.86 21.39
C ARG A 176 -17.88 -1.72 20.40
N GLN A 177 -18.27 -0.54 20.86
CA GLN A 177 -18.17 0.68 20.05
C GLN A 177 -16.70 0.94 19.70
N TYR A 178 -16.47 1.44 18.47
CA TYR A 178 -15.15 1.87 18.01
C TYR A 178 -14.56 2.88 19.01
N GLU A 179 -13.40 2.57 19.55
CA GLU A 179 -12.61 3.48 20.37
C GLU A 179 -11.29 3.78 19.65
N GLU A 180 -11.07 5.06 19.37
CA GLU A 180 -9.80 5.51 18.80
C GLU A 180 -8.65 5.14 19.75
N GLY A 181 -7.57 4.57 19.20
CA GLY A 181 -6.41 4.11 19.98
C GLY A 181 -6.48 2.63 20.40
N LYS A 182 -7.62 1.95 20.35
CA LYS A 182 -7.70 0.50 20.57
C LYS A 182 -7.46 -0.31 19.30
N VAL A 183 -7.63 0.29 18.14
CA VAL A 183 -7.37 -0.35 16.85
C VAL A 183 -5.90 -0.16 16.49
N VAL A 184 -5.07 -1.13 16.84
CA VAL A 184 -3.60 -1.03 16.74
C VAL A 184 -3.07 -2.11 15.79
N GLY A 185 -2.54 -1.67 14.64
CA GLY A 185 -1.85 -2.57 13.70
C GLY A 185 -0.50 -3.06 14.24
N PRO A 186 0.01 -4.16 13.69
CA PRO A 186 1.34 -4.66 14.02
C PRO A 186 2.44 -3.64 13.68
N ARG A 187 3.56 -3.78 14.38
CA ARG A 187 4.82 -3.06 14.10
C ARG A 187 5.88 -4.08 13.67
N ILE A 188 6.25 -4.05 12.42
CA ILE A 188 7.21 -4.96 11.80
C ILE A 188 8.51 -4.18 11.58
N GLY A 189 9.58 -4.62 12.22
CA GLY A 189 10.91 -4.01 12.11
C GLY A 189 11.53 -4.21 10.73
N SER A 190 12.72 -3.68 10.54
CA SER A 190 13.45 -3.79 9.27
C SER A 190 14.07 -5.18 9.07
N ARG A 191 14.26 -5.58 7.80
CA ARG A 191 14.86 -6.88 7.42
C ARG A 191 14.12 -8.11 7.98
N VAL A 192 12.86 -7.96 8.32
CA VAL A 192 11.98 -9.07 8.75
C VAL A 192 11.56 -9.86 7.52
N SER A 193 11.45 -11.19 7.68
CA SER A 193 10.84 -12.07 6.68
C SER A 193 9.63 -12.78 7.28
N ILE A 194 8.49 -12.72 6.57
CA ILE A 194 7.24 -13.37 7.00
C ILE A 194 6.84 -14.39 5.94
N GLY A 195 6.76 -15.65 6.36
CA GLY A 195 6.42 -16.78 5.51
C GLY A 195 4.95 -16.77 5.08
N GLU A 196 4.68 -17.49 4.01
CA GLU A 196 3.37 -17.62 3.37
C GLU A 196 2.25 -17.99 4.36
N GLY A 197 1.09 -17.34 4.22
CA GLY A 197 -0.10 -17.68 5.01
C GLY A 197 0.01 -17.36 6.50
N ALA A 198 1.06 -16.66 6.95
CA ALA A 198 1.15 -16.28 8.36
C ALA A 198 0.10 -15.23 8.73
N CYS A 199 -0.34 -15.27 9.98
CA CYS A 199 -1.26 -14.29 10.56
C CYS A 199 -0.59 -13.55 11.72
N ILE A 200 -0.61 -12.20 11.67
CA ILE A 200 -0.02 -11.35 12.70
C ILE A 200 -1.14 -10.63 13.45
N LEU A 201 -1.25 -10.88 14.76
CA LEU A 201 -2.32 -10.33 15.57
C LEU A 201 -2.11 -8.85 15.93
N PRO A 202 -3.19 -8.14 16.34
CA PRO A 202 -3.16 -6.72 16.66
C PRO A 202 -2.08 -6.35 17.67
N GLY A 203 -1.39 -5.22 17.42
CA GLY A 203 -0.42 -4.64 18.32
C GLY A 203 0.91 -5.40 18.47
N VAL A 204 1.06 -6.57 17.83
CA VAL A 204 2.30 -7.36 17.88
C VAL A 204 3.47 -6.58 17.31
N LYS A 205 4.62 -6.65 17.98
CA LYS A 205 5.89 -6.12 17.51
C LYS A 205 6.80 -7.25 17.04
N ILE A 206 7.29 -7.15 15.83
CA ILE A 206 8.28 -8.09 15.27
C ILE A 206 9.60 -7.34 15.15
N GLY A 207 10.61 -7.78 15.90
CA GLY A 207 11.93 -7.14 15.94
C GLY A 207 12.72 -7.33 14.65
N ASP A 208 13.68 -6.43 14.44
CA ASP A 208 14.52 -6.38 13.24
C ASP A 208 15.18 -7.73 12.91
N GLY A 209 15.17 -8.09 11.64
CA GLY A 209 15.80 -9.32 11.15
C GLY A 209 15.14 -10.61 11.65
N ALA A 210 13.95 -10.56 12.26
CA ALA A 210 13.23 -11.76 12.67
C ALA A 210 12.65 -12.50 11.45
N LEU A 211 12.38 -13.80 11.64
CA LEU A 211 11.77 -14.66 10.65
C LEU A 211 10.52 -15.34 11.25
N VAL A 212 9.40 -15.17 10.58
CA VAL A 212 8.15 -15.85 10.90
C VAL A 212 7.96 -16.98 9.90
N GLY A 213 7.86 -18.22 10.38
CA GLY A 213 7.64 -19.39 9.53
C GLY A 213 6.26 -19.37 8.84
N ALA A 214 6.15 -20.03 7.70
CA ALA A 214 4.91 -20.12 6.94
C ALA A 214 3.77 -20.73 7.80
N GLY A 215 2.52 -20.27 7.59
CA GLY A 215 1.33 -20.72 8.31
C GLY A 215 1.31 -20.41 9.81
N SER A 216 2.22 -19.58 10.31
CA SER A 216 2.29 -19.24 11.73
C SER A 216 1.24 -18.23 12.16
N VAL A 217 0.76 -18.32 13.39
CA VAL A 217 -0.09 -17.32 14.03
C VAL A 217 0.70 -16.63 15.13
N VAL A 218 1.15 -15.38 14.86
CA VAL A 218 1.96 -14.61 15.81
C VAL A 218 1.06 -13.83 16.75
N THR A 219 1.03 -14.29 18.01
CA THR A 219 0.14 -13.79 19.06
C THR A 219 0.86 -12.94 20.12
N LYS A 220 2.18 -12.87 20.07
CA LYS A 220 3.05 -12.14 21.01
C LYS A 220 4.20 -11.50 20.27
N ASP A 221 4.83 -10.52 20.91
CA ASP A 221 6.02 -9.87 20.37
C ASP A 221 7.14 -10.88 20.04
N VAL A 222 7.85 -10.60 18.98
CA VAL A 222 8.97 -11.41 18.47
C VAL A 222 10.27 -10.61 18.62
N GLU A 223 11.23 -11.19 19.32
CA GLU A 223 12.53 -10.58 19.53
C GLU A 223 13.31 -10.40 18.20
N PRO A 224 14.20 -9.40 18.11
CA PRO A 224 15.05 -9.23 16.95
C PRO A 224 15.84 -10.50 16.64
N LYS A 225 16.01 -10.79 15.34
CA LYS A 225 16.72 -11.97 14.84
C LYS A 225 16.20 -13.31 15.42
N ALA A 226 14.95 -13.40 15.81
CA ALA A 226 14.35 -14.65 16.26
C ALA A 226 13.63 -15.35 15.11
N LEU A 227 13.75 -16.67 15.05
CA LEU A 227 12.87 -17.55 14.27
C LEU A 227 11.71 -17.99 15.16
N VAL A 228 10.47 -17.72 14.69
CA VAL A 228 9.24 -18.22 15.33
C VAL A 228 8.41 -19.01 14.34
N ILE A 229 7.79 -20.11 14.80
CA ILE A 229 6.97 -20.99 13.95
C ILE A 229 5.79 -21.55 14.76
N GLY A 230 4.68 -21.81 14.09
CA GLY A 230 3.53 -22.61 14.61
C GLY A 230 2.29 -21.80 14.95
N VAL A 231 1.27 -22.50 15.47
CA VAL A 231 -0.03 -21.96 15.87
C VAL A 231 -0.33 -22.39 17.32
N PRO A 232 -0.16 -21.47 18.28
CA PRO A 232 0.44 -20.14 18.16
C PRO A 232 1.96 -20.23 17.93
N ALA A 233 2.54 -19.19 17.29
CA ALA A 233 3.97 -19.15 17.00
C ALA A 233 4.81 -19.21 18.29
N ARG A 234 5.90 -19.99 18.26
CA ARG A 234 6.85 -20.16 19.36
C ARG A 234 8.26 -19.94 18.87
N PHE A 235 9.10 -19.43 19.75
CA PHE A 235 10.52 -19.29 19.50
C PHE A 235 11.17 -20.62 19.19
N VAL A 236 11.97 -20.67 18.14
CA VAL A 236 12.73 -21.86 17.73
C VAL A 236 14.23 -21.66 18.00
N ARG A 237 14.79 -20.58 17.48
CA ARG A 237 16.20 -20.26 17.64
C ARG A 237 16.50 -18.79 17.27
N LYS A 238 17.67 -18.30 17.66
CA LYS A 238 18.22 -17.05 17.11
C LYS A 238 18.79 -17.29 15.71
N LEU A 239 18.67 -16.28 14.87
CA LEU A 239 19.33 -16.21 13.57
C LEU A 239 20.73 -15.58 13.73
N ALA A 240 21.63 -15.91 12.86
CA ALA A 240 23.00 -15.40 12.87
C ALA A 240 23.06 -13.88 12.59
#